data_263a9f0dd4d192da5e64b263c32418f5
#
_entry.id   263a9f0dd4d192da5e64b263c32418f5
#
_cell.length_a   1.000
_cell.length_b   1.000
_cell.length_c   1.000
_cell.angle_alpha   90.00
_cell.angle_beta   90.00
_cell.angle_gamma   90.00
#
_symmetry.space_group_name_H-M   'P 1'
#
loop_
_entity.id
_entity.type
_entity.pdbx_description
1 polymer ?
#
loop_
_entity_poly.entity_id
_entity_poly.type
_entity_poly.pdbx_seq_one_letter_code
_entity_poly.pdbx_strand_id
1 'polypeptide(L)'
;EIPWSDWSSDVCSSDLVKQQKEEVDLSASLSEVWRVLTDKEREILRSNSTIQHFKRNELIYCEGDEPKDMMCLLKGKVKIYKDGVGGRSQIIRMIKPVQYFGYRASFAQEDYLTNASAFEASTVCMIPMTVVTGLLMSNPNLAMFFIRQLSIDLGISDERTVNLTQKHIRGRLAESLLFLKDSYGLEEDGATLSIYLAREDLANLSNMTTSNAIRTLSTFVAERIIALDGRKIKLIDEDRLKKISKMG
;
A
#
# COMPACT_ATOMS: atom_id res chain seq x y z
N GLU A 1 37.27 -35.31 -29.70
CA GLU A 1 36.41 -36.06 -28.82
C GLU A 1 36.72 -35.67 -27.38
N ILE A 2 35.88 -34.81 -26.78
CA ILE A 2 35.91 -34.42 -25.36
C ILE A 2 34.67 -35.00 -24.74
N PRO A 3 34.75 -35.79 -23.68
CA PRO A 3 33.61 -36.49 -23.08
C PRO A 3 32.69 -35.49 -22.32
N TRP A 4 31.42 -35.63 -22.55
CA TRP A 4 30.34 -35.03 -21.77
C TRP A 4 30.12 -35.81 -20.49
N SER A 5 30.80 -35.42 -19.40
CA SER A 5 30.39 -35.84 -18.04
C SER A 5 31.11 -34.93 -17.06
N ASP A 6 30.42 -33.91 -16.55
CA ASP A 6 30.49 -33.40 -15.19
C ASP A 6 29.68 -32.11 -15.06
N TRP A 7 28.36 -32.28 -15.06
CA TRP A 7 27.45 -31.33 -14.43
C TRP A 7 26.75 -32.07 -13.30
N SER A 8 27.51 -32.39 -12.25
CA SER A 8 26.94 -32.84 -10.98
C SER A 8 26.68 -31.61 -10.10
N SER A 9 25.39 -31.30 -9.90
CA SER A 9 24.79 -31.20 -8.57
C SER A 9 25.70 -30.68 -7.44
N ASP A 10 25.96 -29.37 -7.38
CA ASP A 10 26.37 -28.72 -6.13
C ASP A 10 25.95 -27.26 -6.07
N VAL A 11 24.65 -26.97 -6.30
CA VAL A 11 24.03 -25.71 -5.91
C VAL A 11 22.65 -26.00 -5.35
N CYS A 12 22.62 -26.67 -4.22
CA CYS A 12 21.41 -26.70 -3.40
C CYS A 12 21.72 -27.23 -2.01
N SER A 13 22.41 -26.44 -1.20
CA SER A 13 22.28 -26.56 0.26
C SER A 13 23.14 -25.48 0.93
N SER A 14 22.54 -24.77 1.83
CA SER A 14 23.16 -23.85 2.80
C SER A 14 23.04 -22.34 2.55
N ASP A 15 21.89 -21.86 2.12
CA ASP A 15 21.49 -20.54 2.57
C ASP A 15 20.10 -20.60 3.24
N LEU A 16 19.99 -21.42 4.24
CA LEU A 16 19.07 -21.22 5.35
C LEU A 16 19.55 -19.94 6.07
N VAL A 17 19.15 -18.80 5.50
CA VAL A 17 19.23 -17.50 6.18
C VAL A 17 18.57 -17.71 7.53
N LYS A 18 19.38 -17.71 8.58
CA LYS A 18 18.92 -17.57 9.96
C LYS A 18 18.04 -16.34 9.98
N GLN A 19 16.72 -16.53 9.98
CA GLN A 19 15.77 -15.52 10.35
C GLN A 19 16.11 -15.13 11.79
N GLN A 20 16.91 -14.08 11.95
CA GLN A 20 16.99 -13.37 13.21
C GLN A 20 15.56 -12.89 13.46
N LYS A 21 14.93 -13.43 14.51
CA LYS A 21 13.74 -12.82 15.11
C LYS A 21 14.18 -11.44 15.60
N GLU A 22 14.13 -10.43 14.75
CA GLU A 22 14.06 -9.08 15.26
C GLU A 22 12.76 -9.02 16.08
N GLU A 23 12.88 -8.81 17.37
CA GLU A 23 11.76 -8.49 18.26
C GLU A 23 11.25 -7.09 17.87
N VAL A 24 10.50 -7.04 16.75
CA VAL A 24 9.73 -5.85 16.42
C VAL A 24 8.63 -5.77 17.46
N ASP A 25 8.55 -4.66 18.18
CA ASP A 25 7.45 -4.43 19.12
C ASP A 25 6.12 -4.36 18.33
N LEU A 26 5.49 -5.52 18.19
CA LEU A 26 4.20 -5.65 17.51
C LEU A 26 3.11 -4.85 18.21
N SER A 27 3.28 -4.51 19.49
CA SER A 27 2.27 -3.78 20.28
C SER A 27 2.09 -2.35 19.77
N ALA A 28 3.17 -1.68 19.41
CA ALA A 28 3.15 -0.34 18.83
C ALA A 28 2.63 -0.36 17.38
N SER A 29 3.03 -1.39 16.62
CA SER A 29 2.72 -1.53 15.19
C SER A 29 1.32 -2.05 14.90
N LEU A 30 0.69 -2.78 15.84
CA LEU A 30 -0.68 -3.31 15.75
C LEU A 30 -1.65 -2.53 16.65
N SER A 31 -1.37 -1.28 16.97
CA SER A 31 -1.95 -0.52 18.09
C SER A 31 -3.48 -0.56 18.20
N GLU A 32 -4.21 -0.50 17.10
CA GLU A 32 -5.68 -0.53 17.12
C GLU A 32 -6.24 -1.93 17.34
N VAL A 33 -5.74 -2.93 16.63
CA VAL A 33 -6.10 -4.34 16.84
C VAL A 33 -5.66 -4.80 18.22
N TRP A 34 -4.46 -4.38 18.66
CA TRP A 34 -3.92 -4.76 19.96
C TRP A 34 -4.80 -4.35 21.14
N ARG A 35 -5.47 -3.20 21.03
CA ARG A 35 -6.37 -2.68 22.08
C ARG A 35 -7.58 -3.53 22.32
N VAL A 36 -8.11 -4.21 21.31
CA VAL A 36 -9.33 -5.03 21.41
C VAL A 36 -9.03 -6.49 21.71
N LEU A 37 -7.75 -6.90 21.75
CA LEU A 37 -7.32 -8.25 22.07
C LEU A 37 -7.03 -8.43 23.57
N THR A 38 -7.40 -9.57 24.10
CA THR A 38 -6.95 -10.04 25.43
C THR A 38 -5.49 -10.46 25.38
N ASP A 39 -4.84 -10.63 26.56
CA ASP A 39 -3.42 -11.01 26.60
C ASP A 39 -3.18 -12.40 25.99
N LYS A 40 -4.11 -13.33 26.13
CA LYS A 40 -4.03 -14.66 25.48
C LYS A 40 -4.09 -14.54 23.95
N GLU A 41 -4.98 -13.73 23.45
CA GLU A 41 -5.15 -13.50 22.01
C GLU A 41 -3.92 -12.78 21.41
N ARG A 42 -3.34 -11.82 22.15
CA ARG A 42 -2.07 -11.16 21.78
C ARG A 42 -0.93 -12.17 21.64
N GLU A 43 -0.85 -13.12 22.57
CA GLU A 43 0.18 -14.17 22.52
C GLU A 43 -0.05 -15.13 21.35
N ILE A 44 -1.30 -15.53 21.06
CA ILE A 44 -1.66 -16.33 19.89
C ILE A 44 -1.25 -15.59 18.61
N LEU A 45 -1.54 -14.30 18.49
CA LEU A 45 -1.19 -13.51 17.34
C LEU A 45 0.33 -13.36 17.19
N ARG A 46 1.05 -13.10 18.30
CA ARG A 46 2.51 -12.95 18.30
C ARG A 46 3.23 -14.24 17.90
N SER A 47 2.79 -15.38 18.46
CA SER A 47 3.44 -16.68 18.22
C SER A 47 3.21 -17.23 16.81
N ASN A 48 2.14 -16.78 16.12
CA ASN A 48 1.78 -17.23 14.78
C ASN A 48 2.10 -16.19 13.68
N SER A 49 2.58 -15.01 14.03
CA SER A 49 2.97 -14.02 13.05
C SER A 49 4.43 -14.19 12.61
N THR A 50 4.71 -13.84 11.36
CA THR A 50 6.06 -13.81 10.80
C THR A 50 6.35 -12.44 10.20
N ILE A 51 7.61 -12.03 10.22
CA ILE A 51 8.04 -10.75 9.65
C ILE A 51 8.77 -11.02 8.34
N GLN A 52 8.38 -10.33 7.29
CA GLN A 52 9.00 -10.41 5.99
C GLN A 52 9.48 -9.02 5.53
N HIS A 53 10.62 -9.01 4.85
CA HIS A 53 11.23 -7.81 4.30
C HIS A 53 11.14 -7.84 2.78
N PHE A 54 10.64 -6.77 2.22
CA PHE A 54 10.48 -6.61 0.78
C PHE A 54 11.33 -5.46 0.28
N LYS A 55 12.06 -5.70 -0.80
CA LYS A 55 12.81 -4.66 -1.51
C LYS A 55 11.84 -3.78 -2.30
N ARG A 56 12.29 -2.61 -2.69
CA ARG A 56 11.51 -1.73 -3.57
C ARG A 56 11.07 -2.46 -4.84
N ASN A 57 9.79 -2.31 -5.21
CA ASN A 57 9.08 -2.94 -6.33
C ASN A 57 8.93 -4.47 -6.22
N GLU A 58 9.30 -5.08 -5.11
CA GLU A 58 9.08 -6.51 -4.89
C GLU A 58 7.59 -6.78 -4.64
N LEU A 59 7.09 -7.84 -5.28
CA LEU A 59 5.71 -8.28 -5.13
C LEU A 59 5.51 -8.92 -3.76
N ILE A 60 4.39 -8.59 -3.13
CA ILE A 60 3.94 -9.16 -1.85
C ILE A 60 2.90 -10.24 -2.12
N TYR A 61 1.97 -9.97 -3.04
CA TYR A 61 1.05 -10.94 -3.62
C TYR A 61 0.63 -10.51 -5.03
N CYS A 62 0.15 -11.46 -5.81
CA CYS A 62 -0.34 -11.25 -7.18
C CYS A 62 -1.86 -11.45 -7.28
N GLU A 63 -2.46 -10.82 -8.28
CA GLU A 63 -3.82 -11.13 -8.71
C GLU A 63 -3.93 -12.62 -9.06
N GLY A 64 -4.96 -13.30 -8.55
CA GLY A 64 -5.19 -14.74 -8.71
C GLY A 64 -4.53 -15.61 -7.64
N ASP A 65 -3.69 -15.07 -6.76
CA ASP A 65 -3.15 -15.84 -5.65
C ASP A 65 -4.21 -16.06 -4.56
N GLU A 66 -4.13 -17.20 -3.86
CA GLU A 66 -4.95 -17.51 -2.70
C GLU A 66 -4.56 -16.63 -1.49
N PRO A 67 -5.51 -15.94 -0.83
CA PRO A 67 -5.23 -15.05 0.31
C PRO A 67 -5.01 -15.84 1.61
N LYS A 68 -3.77 -16.24 1.88
CA LYS A 68 -3.39 -17.04 3.05
C LYS A 68 -3.16 -16.22 4.31
N ASP A 69 -2.72 -14.97 4.15
CA ASP A 69 -2.31 -14.11 5.26
C ASP A 69 -3.04 -12.77 5.26
N MET A 70 -3.36 -12.30 6.45
CA MET A 70 -3.56 -10.88 6.71
C MET A 70 -2.20 -10.23 6.93
N MET A 71 -1.98 -9.08 6.33
CA MET A 71 -0.73 -8.35 6.38
C MET A 71 -0.89 -7.05 7.14
N CYS A 72 0.12 -6.70 7.95
CA CYS A 72 0.25 -5.39 8.57
C CYS A 72 1.57 -4.75 8.17
N LEU A 73 1.53 -3.56 7.60
CA LEU A 73 2.74 -2.84 7.25
C LEU A 73 3.37 -2.24 8.52
N LEU A 74 4.60 -2.67 8.85
CA LEU A 74 5.34 -2.17 10.01
C LEU A 74 6.19 -0.95 9.62
N LYS A 75 6.85 -1.01 8.46
CA LYS A 75 7.74 0.04 7.97
C LYS A 75 7.69 0.10 6.45
N GLY A 76 7.90 1.29 5.90
CA GLY A 76 7.93 1.51 4.45
C GLY A 76 6.56 1.92 3.90
N LYS A 77 6.33 1.63 2.63
CA LYS A 77 5.09 1.94 1.91
C LYS A 77 4.77 0.81 0.94
N VAL A 78 3.50 0.44 0.83
CA VAL A 78 3.02 -0.60 -0.10
C VAL A 78 1.95 0.00 -1.01
N LYS A 79 1.97 -0.33 -2.29
CA LYS A 79 0.91 0.00 -3.24
C LYS A 79 0.09 -1.24 -3.58
N ILE A 80 -1.22 -1.09 -3.55
CA ILE A 80 -2.18 -2.07 -4.08
C ILE A 80 -2.67 -1.52 -5.41
N TYR A 81 -2.53 -2.31 -6.46
CA TYR A 81 -2.85 -1.89 -7.82
C TYR A 81 -3.47 -3.03 -8.62
N LYS A 82 -4.15 -2.66 -9.68
CA LYS A 82 -4.70 -3.59 -10.68
C LYS A 82 -4.24 -3.17 -12.05
N ASP A 83 -3.83 -4.14 -12.85
CA ASP A 83 -3.49 -3.92 -14.24
C ASP A 83 -4.79 -3.90 -15.07
N GLY A 84 -4.96 -2.82 -15.79
CA GLY A 84 -6.13 -2.60 -16.63
C GLY A 84 -5.89 -3.00 -18.08
N VAL A 85 -6.91 -2.79 -18.91
CA VAL A 85 -6.84 -3.03 -20.35
C VAL A 85 -5.70 -2.21 -20.97
N GLY A 86 -4.84 -2.85 -21.76
CA GLY A 86 -3.68 -2.21 -22.40
C GLY A 86 -2.47 -2.05 -21.49
N GLY A 87 -2.39 -2.80 -20.39
CA GLY A 87 -1.21 -2.84 -19.51
C GLY A 87 -0.99 -1.60 -18.65
N ARG A 88 -2.00 -0.72 -18.55
CA ARG A 88 -1.92 0.44 -17.67
C ARG A 88 -2.40 0.07 -16.27
N SER A 89 -1.52 0.17 -15.31
CA SER A 89 -1.85 -0.08 -13.90
C SER A 89 -2.67 1.09 -13.30
N GLN A 90 -3.60 0.75 -12.41
CA GLN A 90 -4.31 1.70 -11.57
C GLN A 90 -3.96 1.44 -10.11
N ILE A 91 -3.37 2.41 -9.44
CA ILE A 91 -3.16 2.33 -7.99
C ILE A 91 -4.50 2.53 -7.29
N ILE A 92 -4.95 1.48 -6.60
CA ILE A 92 -6.23 1.45 -5.88
C ILE A 92 -6.02 1.98 -4.46
N ARG A 93 -4.95 1.54 -3.79
CA ARG A 93 -4.65 1.97 -2.41
C ARG A 93 -3.15 2.12 -2.22
N MET A 94 -2.79 3.05 -1.36
CA MET A 94 -1.44 3.19 -0.81
C MET A 94 -1.52 2.87 0.68
N ILE A 95 -0.75 1.89 1.13
CA ILE A 95 -0.71 1.42 2.50
C ILE A 95 0.46 2.10 3.21
N LYS A 96 0.20 2.66 4.37
CA LYS A 96 1.18 3.27 5.28
C LYS A 96 1.36 2.41 6.55
N PRO A 97 2.42 2.62 7.33
CA PRO A 97 2.63 1.88 8.57
C PRO A 97 1.39 1.84 9.47
N VAL A 98 1.21 0.70 10.15
CA VAL A 98 0.08 0.36 11.03
C VAL A 98 -1.22 0.01 10.29
N GLN A 99 -1.26 0.06 8.96
CA GLN A 99 -2.44 -0.37 8.20
C GLN A 99 -2.41 -1.85 7.84
N TYR A 100 -3.61 -2.44 7.83
CA TYR A 100 -3.83 -3.85 7.47
C TYR A 100 -4.28 -3.97 6.02
N PHE A 101 -3.84 -5.04 5.35
CA PHE A 101 -4.24 -5.34 3.98
C PHE A 101 -4.18 -6.85 3.71
N GLY A 102 -4.64 -7.28 2.55
CA GLY A 102 -4.65 -8.70 2.15
C GLY A 102 -5.87 -9.50 2.63
N TYR A 103 -6.54 -9.10 3.71
CA TYR A 103 -7.61 -9.86 4.36
C TYR A 103 -8.98 -9.81 3.63
N ARG A 104 -9.23 -8.79 2.79
CA ARG A 104 -10.52 -8.62 2.11
C ARG A 104 -10.91 -9.83 1.25
N ALA A 105 -9.98 -10.30 0.43
CA ALA A 105 -10.21 -11.43 -0.48
C ALA A 105 -10.53 -12.71 0.32
N SER A 106 -9.80 -12.97 1.40
CA SER A 106 -10.06 -14.11 2.28
C SER A 106 -11.46 -14.03 2.94
N PHE A 107 -11.88 -12.86 3.41
CA PHE A 107 -13.24 -12.70 3.97
C PHE A 107 -14.33 -12.87 2.91
N ALA A 108 -14.05 -12.52 1.65
CA ALA A 108 -14.95 -12.73 0.52
C ALA A 108 -14.90 -14.17 -0.03
N GLN A 109 -13.99 -15.01 0.45
CA GLN A 109 -13.74 -16.36 -0.07
C GLN A 109 -13.37 -16.35 -1.57
N GLU A 110 -12.56 -15.40 -1.97
CA GLU A 110 -12.11 -15.16 -3.34
C GLU A 110 -10.58 -15.09 -3.37
N ASP A 111 -9.99 -15.32 -4.54
CA ASP A 111 -8.60 -15.02 -4.80
C ASP A 111 -8.35 -13.50 -4.84
N TYR A 112 -7.09 -13.08 -4.78
CA TYR A 112 -6.76 -11.67 -4.91
C TYR A 112 -7.18 -11.12 -6.27
N LEU A 113 -7.94 -10.03 -6.28
CA LEU A 113 -8.34 -9.30 -7.49
C LEU A 113 -7.35 -8.19 -7.86
N THR A 114 -6.27 -8.06 -7.10
CA THR A 114 -5.28 -6.98 -7.21
C THR A 114 -3.90 -7.51 -6.92
N ASN A 115 -2.89 -6.75 -7.33
CA ASN A 115 -1.50 -6.97 -6.93
C ASN A 115 -1.13 -6.07 -5.75
N ALA A 116 -0.19 -6.51 -4.92
CA ALA A 116 0.47 -5.65 -3.94
C ALA A 116 1.97 -5.69 -4.11
N SER A 117 2.62 -4.54 -4.07
CA SER A 117 4.09 -4.45 -4.12
C SER A 117 4.63 -3.38 -3.18
N ALA A 118 5.83 -3.60 -2.70
CA ALA A 118 6.55 -2.64 -1.87
C ALA A 118 6.93 -1.41 -2.72
N PHE A 119 6.42 -0.24 -2.36
CA PHE A 119 6.75 1.02 -3.04
C PHE A 119 8.18 1.50 -2.73
N GLU A 120 8.66 1.19 -1.54
CA GLU A 120 10.03 1.34 -1.05
C GLU A 120 10.40 0.11 -0.20
N ALA A 121 11.63 0.00 0.29
CA ALA A 121 11.99 -1.08 1.21
C ALA A 121 11.02 -1.12 2.39
N SER A 122 10.34 -2.26 2.55
CA SER A 122 9.20 -2.38 3.47
C SER A 122 9.34 -3.63 4.35
N THR A 123 8.83 -3.51 5.57
CA THR A 123 8.74 -4.61 6.53
C THR A 123 7.27 -4.88 6.81
N VAL A 124 6.83 -6.11 6.60
CA VAL A 124 5.45 -6.54 6.71
C VAL A 124 5.33 -7.68 7.71
N CYS A 125 4.38 -7.57 8.62
CA CYS A 125 3.97 -8.66 9.50
C CYS A 125 2.89 -9.47 8.77
N MET A 126 3.14 -10.78 8.61
CA MET A 126 2.24 -11.74 7.99
C MET A 126 1.54 -12.53 9.10
N ILE A 127 0.23 -12.59 9.08
CA ILE A 127 -0.60 -13.27 10.08
C ILE A 127 -1.52 -14.25 9.35
N PRO A 128 -1.41 -15.57 9.57
CA PRO A 128 -2.24 -16.55 8.89
C PRO A 128 -3.74 -16.27 9.07
N MET A 129 -4.50 -16.30 7.98
CA MET A 129 -5.94 -16.05 8.02
C MET A 129 -6.70 -17.04 8.89
N THR A 130 -6.18 -18.26 9.06
CA THR A 130 -6.75 -19.25 9.99
C THR A 130 -6.72 -18.75 11.44
N VAL A 131 -5.63 -18.10 11.85
CA VAL A 131 -5.48 -17.49 13.17
C VAL A 131 -6.43 -16.30 13.32
N VAL A 132 -6.44 -15.41 12.31
CA VAL A 132 -7.33 -14.23 12.29
C VAL A 132 -8.79 -14.66 12.41
N THR A 133 -9.23 -15.63 11.61
CA THR A 133 -10.61 -16.14 11.62
C THR A 133 -10.95 -16.75 12.98
N GLY A 134 -10.04 -17.53 13.56
CA GLY A 134 -10.24 -18.10 14.91
C GLY A 134 -10.44 -17.02 15.98
N LEU A 135 -9.65 -15.95 15.94
CA LEU A 135 -9.78 -14.82 16.86
C LEU A 135 -11.08 -14.03 16.61
N LEU A 136 -11.49 -13.85 15.36
CA LEU A 136 -12.76 -13.18 15.03
C LEU A 136 -13.99 -13.92 15.57
N MET A 137 -13.95 -15.24 15.52
CA MET A 137 -15.06 -16.07 16.04
C MET A 137 -15.16 -16.05 17.57
N SER A 138 -14.05 -15.80 18.26
CA SER A 138 -14.01 -15.74 19.73
C SER A 138 -14.11 -14.34 20.31
N ASN A 139 -13.79 -13.30 19.52
CA ASN A 139 -13.74 -11.91 19.98
C ASN A 139 -14.62 -10.99 19.12
N PRO A 140 -15.87 -10.71 19.56
CA PRO A 140 -16.77 -9.82 18.83
C PRO A 140 -16.24 -8.39 18.63
N ASN A 141 -15.40 -7.87 19.55
CA ASN A 141 -14.82 -6.53 19.41
C ASN A 141 -13.81 -6.48 18.24
N LEU A 142 -13.06 -7.55 18.05
CA LEU A 142 -12.16 -7.67 16.90
C LEU A 142 -12.96 -7.77 15.60
N ALA A 143 -14.06 -8.53 15.58
CA ALA A 143 -14.95 -8.61 14.43
C ALA A 143 -15.54 -7.23 14.08
N MET A 144 -16.03 -6.49 15.09
CA MET A 144 -16.54 -5.12 14.90
C MET A 144 -15.48 -4.14 14.42
N PHE A 145 -14.24 -4.31 14.84
CA PHE A 145 -13.11 -3.52 14.30
C PHE A 145 -12.98 -3.71 12.79
N PHE A 146 -12.94 -4.96 12.29
CA PHE A 146 -12.83 -5.23 10.86
C PHE A 146 -14.06 -4.82 10.06
N ILE A 147 -15.28 -5.00 10.61
CA ILE A 147 -16.51 -4.51 9.98
C ILE A 147 -16.45 -3.00 9.80
N ARG A 148 -16.03 -2.26 10.83
CA ARG A 148 -15.86 -0.80 10.75
C ARG A 148 -14.80 -0.43 9.70
N GLN A 149 -13.66 -1.12 9.69
CA GLN A 149 -12.59 -0.86 8.73
C GLN A 149 -13.06 -1.08 7.29
N LEU A 150 -13.74 -2.20 7.01
CA LEU A 150 -14.31 -2.48 5.70
C LEU A 150 -15.38 -1.47 5.28
N SER A 151 -16.21 -1.00 6.23
CA SER A 151 -17.22 0.03 5.95
C SER A 151 -16.59 1.38 5.58
N ILE A 152 -15.51 1.76 6.27
CA ILE A 152 -14.74 2.97 5.94
C ILE A 152 -14.10 2.83 4.55
N ASP A 153 -13.47 1.69 4.29
CA ASP A 153 -12.83 1.41 3.01
C ASP A 153 -13.83 1.43 1.85
N LEU A 154 -15.05 0.92 2.07
CA LEU A 154 -16.13 0.99 1.08
C LEU A 154 -16.53 2.44 0.79
N GLY A 155 -16.75 3.26 1.82
CA GLY A 155 -17.08 4.68 1.64
C GLY A 155 -16.00 5.44 0.87
N ILE A 156 -14.72 5.20 1.17
CA ILE A 156 -13.60 5.78 0.41
C ILE A 156 -13.61 5.30 -1.05
N SER A 157 -13.93 4.02 -1.30
CA SER A 157 -14.03 3.47 -2.66
C SER A 157 -15.16 4.11 -3.47
N ASP A 158 -16.32 4.33 -2.85
CA ASP A 158 -17.48 4.98 -3.47
C ASP A 158 -17.13 6.43 -3.86
N GLU A 159 -16.58 7.21 -2.94
CA GLU A 159 -16.14 8.59 -3.21
C GLU A 159 -15.10 8.62 -4.34
N ARG A 160 -14.13 7.71 -4.31
CA ARG A 160 -13.12 7.62 -5.35
C ARG A 160 -13.71 7.28 -6.72
N THR A 161 -14.71 6.40 -6.77
CA THR A 161 -15.41 6.06 -8.02
C THR A 161 -16.06 7.29 -8.64
N VAL A 162 -16.76 8.10 -7.84
CA VAL A 162 -17.36 9.37 -8.28
C VAL A 162 -16.28 10.34 -8.78
N ASN A 163 -15.21 10.50 -8.01
CA ASN A 163 -14.12 11.41 -8.37
C ASN A 163 -13.41 11.01 -9.67
N LEU A 164 -13.21 9.72 -9.91
CA LEU A 164 -12.57 9.21 -11.12
C LEU A 164 -13.46 9.38 -12.36
N THR A 165 -14.76 9.35 -12.20
CA THR A 165 -15.73 9.44 -13.32
C THR A 165 -16.16 10.88 -13.63
N GLN A 166 -16.25 11.75 -12.62
CA GLN A 166 -16.80 13.09 -12.78
C GLN A 166 -15.74 14.21 -12.83
N LYS A 167 -14.59 14.04 -12.18
CA LYS A 167 -13.54 15.06 -12.19
C LYS A 167 -12.69 15.03 -13.45
N HIS A 168 -12.35 16.20 -13.97
CA HIS A 168 -11.35 16.35 -15.01
C HIS A 168 -9.95 15.95 -14.52
N ILE A 169 -9.05 15.65 -15.45
CA ILE A 169 -7.67 15.20 -15.13
C ILE A 169 -6.94 16.16 -14.17
N ARG A 170 -7.21 17.47 -14.30
CA ARG A 170 -6.60 18.51 -13.46
C ARG A 170 -7.06 18.38 -11.99
N GLY A 171 -8.37 18.19 -11.77
CA GLY A 171 -8.92 17.98 -10.43
C GLY A 171 -8.47 16.68 -9.81
N ARG A 172 -8.40 15.59 -10.59
CA ARG A 172 -7.90 14.28 -10.12
C ARG A 172 -6.44 14.33 -9.68
N LEU A 173 -5.59 15.05 -10.44
CA LEU A 173 -4.19 15.22 -10.04
C LEU A 173 -4.07 16.05 -8.76
N ALA A 174 -4.82 17.14 -8.65
CA ALA A 174 -4.84 17.98 -7.45
C ALA A 174 -5.27 17.16 -6.21
N GLU A 175 -6.32 16.35 -6.34
CA GLU A 175 -6.79 15.46 -5.29
C GLU A 175 -5.74 14.43 -4.89
N SER A 176 -5.06 13.83 -5.87
CA SER A 176 -3.98 12.86 -5.59
C SER A 176 -2.83 13.51 -4.83
N LEU A 177 -2.47 14.76 -5.13
CA LEU A 177 -1.42 15.48 -4.40
C LEU A 177 -1.86 15.79 -2.95
N LEU A 178 -3.10 16.19 -2.74
CA LEU A 178 -3.66 16.42 -1.40
C LEU A 178 -3.74 15.11 -0.61
N PHE A 179 -4.20 14.02 -1.23
CA PHE A 179 -4.21 12.70 -0.63
C PHE A 179 -2.81 12.26 -0.18
N LEU A 180 -1.77 12.48 -1.00
CA LEU A 180 -0.39 12.16 -0.63
C LEU A 180 0.10 12.99 0.55
N LYS A 181 -0.26 14.29 0.60
CA LYS A 181 0.03 15.16 1.75
C LYS A 181 -0.64 14.63 3.02
N ASP A 182 -1.93 14.34 2.96
CA ASP A 182 -2.71 13.91 4.13
C ASP A 182 -2.27 12.52 4.62
N SER A 183 -1.81 11.67 3.71
CA SER A 183 -1.38 10.30 4.04
C SER A 183 0.05 10.22 4.57
N TYR A 184 0.97 11.01 4.02
CA TYR A 184 2.40 10.87 4.29
C TYR A 184 3.04 12.13 4.90
N GLY A 185 2.31 13.22 4.96
CA GLY A 185 2.78 14.48 5.52
C GLY A 185 3.72 15.24 4.58
N LEU A 186 4.36 16.23 5.16
CA LEU A 186 5.33 17.13 4.51
C LEU A 186 6.71 16.93 5.14
N GLU A 187 7.75 17.27 4.40
CA GLU A 187 9.12 17.36 4.93
C GLU A 187 9.26 18.49 5.96
N GLU A 188 10.43 18.61 6.54
CA GLU A 188 10.74 19.65 7.56
C GLU A 188 10.50 21.08 7.05
N ASP A 189 10.52 21.29 5.73
CA ASP A 189 10.24 22.60 5.13
C ASP A 189 8.73 22.96 5.15
N GLY A 190 7.88 22.07 5.65
CA GLY A 190 6.44 22.27 5.79
C GLY A 190 5.68 22.39 4.46
N ALA A 191 6.30 22.06 3.33
CA ALA A 191 5.70 22.25 2.01
C ALA A 191 5.99 21.11 1.01
N THR A 192 7.11 20.41 1.13
CA THR A 192 7.49 19.32 0.25
C THR A 192 6.84 18.01 0.71
N LEU A 193 6.21 17.28 -0.21
CA LEU A 193 5.60 15.97 0.11
C LEU A 193 6.66 14.97 0.58
N SER A 194 6.42 14.28 1.71
CA SER A 194 7.31 13.23 2.26
C SER A 194 7.24 11.90 1.51
N ILE A 195 6.83 11.92 0.25
CA ILE A 195 6.79 10.77 -0.66
C ILE A 195 7.17 11.17 -2.07
N TYR A 196 8.06 10.40 -2.71
CA TYR A 196 8.61 10.71 -4.03
C TYR A 196 8.14 9.70 -5.06
N LEU A 197 7.01 9.98 -5.72
CA LEU A 197 6.47 9.13 -6.76
C LEU A 197 7.17 9.35 -8.11
N ALA A 198 7.34 8.26 -8.86
CA ALA A 198 7.60 8.38 -10.29
C ALA A 198 6.39 9.02 -10.99
N ARG A 199 6.60 9.66 -12.13
CA ARG A 199 5.50 10.28 -12.90
C ARG A 199 4.44 9.27 -13.32
N GLU A 200 4.87 8.04 -13.58
CA GLU A 200 4.00 6.91 -13.88
C GLU A 200 3.13 6.52 -12.67
N ASP A 201 3.73 6.37 -11.47
CA ASP A 201 2.96 6.04 -10.25
C ASP A 201 1.94 7.14 -9.92
N LEU A 202 2.32 8.42 -10.10
CA LEU A 202 1.40 9.53 -9.90
C LEU A 202 0.26 9.52 -10.94
N ALA A 203 0.56 9.21 -12.20
CA ALA A 203 -0.43 9.04 -13.25
C ALA A 203 -1.40 7.88 -12.93
N ASN A 204 -0.84 6.75 -12.50
CA ASN A 204 -1.60 5.57 -12.09
C ASN A 204 -2.47 5.83 -10.85
N LEU A 205 -2.02 6.66 -9.91
CA LEU A 205 -2.81 7.11 -8.76
C LEU A 205 -3.98 8.00 -9.16
N SER A 206 -3.75 8.89 -10.14
CA SER A 206 -4.71 9.90 -10.60
C SER A 206 -5.59 9.42 -11.78
N ASN A 207 -5.47 8.16 -12.18
CA ASN A 207 -6.16 7.55 -13.32
C ASN A 207 -6.00 8.37 -14.62
N MET A 208 -4.77 8.62 -15.02
CA MET A 208 -4.44 9.32 -16.27
C MET A 208 -3.19 8.73 -16.92
N THR A 209 -2.91 9.11 -18.16
CA THR A 209 -1.65 8.75 -18.81
C THR A 209 -0.49 9.53 -18.21
N THR A 210 0.72 8.94 -18.25
CA THR A 210 1.95 9.60 -17.77
C THR A 210 2.17 10.96 -18.46
N SER A 211 1.88 11.04 -19.78
CA SER A 211 1.98 12.29 -20.54
C SER A 211 1.01 13.37 -20.04
N ASN A 212 -0.22 12.99 -19.68
CA ASN A 212 -1.18 13.91 -19.09
C ASN A 212 -0.76 14.36 -17.69
N ALA A 213 -0.22 13.46 -16.86
CA ALA A 213 0.30 13.81 -15.54
C ALA A 213 1.45 14.83 -15.66
N ILE A 214 2.42 14.57 -16.54
CA ILE A 214 3.56 15.49 -16.78
C ILE A 214 3.05 16.86 -17.24
N ARG A 215 2.14 16.92 -18.22
CA ARG A 215 1.59 18.17 -18.73
C ARG A 215 0.84 18.95 -17.65
N THR A 216 0.00 18.27 -16.87
CA THR A 216 -0.77 18.90 -15.79
C THR A 216 0.14 19.41 -14.67
N LEU A 217 1.17 18.66 -14.30
CA LEU A 217 2.19 19.12 -13.35
C LEU A 217 2.91 20.38 -13.87
N SER A 218 3.31 20.41 -15.15
CA SER A 218 3.92 21.60 -15.76
C SER A 218 3.00 22.82 -15.72
N THR A 219 1.70 22.61 -15.94
CA THR A 219 0.69 23.68 -15.80
C THR A 219 0.62 24.18 -14.35
N PHE A 220 0.63 23.28 -13.36
CA PHE A 220 0.61 23.67 -11.94
C PHE A 220 1.88 24.43 -11.54
N VAL A 221 3.04 24.10 -12.11
CA VAL A 221 4.29 24.86 -11.91
C VAL A 221 4.20 26.25 -12.52
N ALA A 222 3.74 26.36 -13.78
CA ALA A 222 3.56 27.64 -14.45
C ALA A 222 2.60 28.59 -13.70
N GLU A 223 1.57 28.03 -13.08
CA GLU A 223 0.61 28.73 -12.25
C GLU A 223 1.09 28.97 -10.80
N ARG A 224 2.29 28.56 -10.45
CA ARG A 224 2.89 28.67 -9.10
C ARG A 224 2.04 27.99 -8.01
N ILE A 225 1.37 26.89 -8.35
CA ILE A 225 0.61 26.08 -7.38
C ILE A 225 1.54 25.08 -6.71
N ILE A 226 2.49 24.53 -7.47
CA ILE A 226 3.53 23.61 -6.99
C ILE A 226 4.89 24.02 -7.55
N ALA A 227 5.96 23.50 -6.93
CA ALA A 227 7.29 23.45 -7.54
C ALA A 227 7.77 22.00 -7.63
N LEU A 228 8.65 21.73 -8.59
CA LEU A 228 9.21 20.40 -8.83
C LEU A 228 10.75 20.45 -8.73
N ASP A 229 11.31 19.47 -8.02
CA ASP A 229 12.73 19.18 -8.02
C ASP A 229 12.89 17.66 -8.20
N GLY A 230 13.20 17.21 -9.42
CA GLY A 230 13.21 15.80 -9.77
C GLY A 230 11.87 15.12 -9.46
N ARG A 231 11.87 14.21 -8.47
CA ARG A 231 10.66 13.53 -7.98
C ARG A 231 9.98 14.26 -6.82
N LYS A 232 10.64 15.23 -6.20
CA LYS A 232 10.09 16.04 -5.12
C LYS A 232 9.01 16.97 -5.65
N ILE A 233 7.93 17.09 -4.92
CA ILE A 233 6.81 17.99 -5.23
C ILE A 233 6.60 18.87 -4.00
N LYS A 234 6.77 20.18 -4.20
CA LYS A 234 6.55 21.19 -3.18
C LYS A 234 5.22 21.88 -3.44
N LEU A 235 4.35 21.91 -2.44
CA LEU A 235 3.07 22.61 -2.49
C LEU A 235 3.30 24.07 -2.17
N ILE A 236 3.03 24.98 -3.12
CA ILE A 236 3.20 26.42 -2.99
C ILE A 236 1.89 27.09 -2.58
N ASP A 237 0.78 26.72 -3.22
CA ASP A 237 -0.56 27.26 -2.99
C ASP A 237 -1.55 26.10 -2.77
N GLU A 238 -1.63 25.67 -1.53
CA GLU A 238 -2.50 24.54 -1.14
C GLU A 238 -3.98 24.91 -1.27
N ASP A 239 -4.36 26.14 -0.97
CA ASP A 239 -5.76 26.58 -1.05
C ASP A 239 -6.26 26.59 -2.48
N ARG A 240 -5.41 26.99 -3.40
CA ARG A 240 -5.71 26.91 -4.83
C ARG A 240 -5.77 25.47 -5.31
N LEU A 241 -4.88 24.60 -4.82
CA LEU A 241 -4.92 23.17 -5.12
C LEU A 241 -6.22 22.52 -4.62
N LYS A 242 -6.68 22.87 -3.40
CA LYS A 242 -7.97 22.43 -2.85
C LYS A 242 -9.16 22.91 -3.70
N LYS A 243 -9.14 24.14 -4.17
CA LYS A 243 -10.18 24.66 -5.07
C LYS A 243 -10.23 23.87 -6.37
N ILE A 244 -9.08 23.61 -7.00
CA ILE A 244 -8.99 22.81 -8.23
C ILE A 244 -9.50 21.38 -8.00
N SER A 245 -9.15 20.74 -6.88
CA SER A 245 -9.64 19.42 -6.55
C SER A 245 -11.17 19.35 -6.41
N LYS A 246 -11.79 20.41 -5.87
CA LYS A 246 -13.25 20.48 -5.68
C LYS A 246 -14.03 20.83 -6.96
N MET A 247 -13.45 21.64 -7.82
CA MET A 247 -14.13 22.12 -9.03
C MET A 247 -13.98 21.18 -10.24
N GLY A 248 -13.08 20.17 -10.15
CA GLY A 248 -12.80 19.20 -11.22
C GLY A 248 -11.74 19.68 -12.18
#